data_8fb3e65f280c63de63f2e89fcaefc9d5
#
_entry.id   8fb3e65f280c63de63f2e89fcaefc9d5
#
_cell.length_a   1.000
_cell.length_b   1.000
_cell.length_c   1.000
_cell.angle_alpha   90.00
_cell.angle_beta   90.00
_cell.angle_gamma   90.00
#
_symmetry.space_group_name_H-M   'P 1'
#
loop_
_entity.id
_entity.type
_entity.pdbx_description
1 polymer ?
#
loop_
_entity_poly.entity_id
_entity_poly.type
_entity_poly.pdbx_seq_one_letter_code
_entity_poly.pdbx_strand_id
1 'polypeptide(L)'
;MRYLVQERIFSFTADFWIEDENGDRVFFVDGRAMSLRETFELRDASGAIRVIIRKKLFALRDTMDIEDGDGVIATVRPAFFSPIRHRYEVTLADGSRLEATGNFADKDWELTSDGRLVGRISRQWFRIRDTYGVEVGPGEDDALIIAIAVCIDRIHEDEERKRHEQRPFGGGFGQF
;
A
#
# COMPACT_ATOMS: atom_id res chain seq x y z
N MET A 1 -5.89 -0.91 -16.76
CA MET A 1 -6.69 -2.02 -16.18
C MET A 1 -7.09 -1.63 -14.77
N ARG A 2 -8.26 -2.03 -14.28
CA ARG A 2 -8.73 -1.67 -12.93
C ARG A 2 -8.89 -2.90 -12.09
N TYR A 3 -8.48 -2.79 -10.83
CA TYR A 3 -8.53 -3.86 -9.85
C TYR A 3 -9.29 -3.41 -8.61
N LEU A 4 -10.08 -4.31 -8.04
CA LEU A 4 -10.81 -4.11 -6.80
C LEU A 4 -10.03 -4.75 -5.66
N VAL A 5 -9.59 -3.93 -4.72
CA VAL A 5 -8.84 -4.35 -3.53
C VAL A 5 -9.72 -4.18 -2.29
N GLN A 6 -9.88 -5.23 -1.49
CA GLN A 6 -10.68 -5.16 -0.27
C GLN A 6 -9.87 -4.53 0.87
N GLU A 7 -10.44 -3.54 1.59
CA GLU A 7 -9.78 -2.85 2.70
C GLU A 7 -9.48 -3.73 3.93
N ARG A 8 -10.07 -4.91 4.01
CA ARG A 8 -9.78 -5.86 5.09
C ARG A 8 -8.36 -6.43 5.07
N ILE A 9 -7.49 -5.90 4.22
CA ILE A 9 -6.05 -6.14 4.18
C ILE A 9 -5.41 -6.02 5.59
N PHE A 10 -6.05 -5.35 6.53
CA PHE A 10 -5.45 -4.78 7.73
C PHE A 10 -5.75 -5.49 9.04
N SER A 11 -6.49 -6.57 9.01
CA SER A 11 -6.36 -7.51 10.11
C SER A 11 -5.10 -8.36 9.84
N PHE A 12 -4.18 -8.40 10.78
CA PHE A 12 -2.86 -9.05 10.74
C PHE A 12 -2.79 -10.50 10.19
N THR A 13 -3.89 -11.04 9.70
CA THR A 13 -4.07 -12.45 9.27
C THR A 13 -5.00 -12.58 8.07
N ALA A 14 -5.33 -11.51 7.35
CA ALA A 14 -6.34 -11.61 6.30
C ALA A 14 -5.73 -11.85 4.93
N ASP A 15 -5.89 -13.07 4.47
CA ASP A 15 -5.76 -13.43 3.06
C ASP A 15 -6.95 -12.87 2.28
N PHE A 16 -6.71 -12.26 1.12
CA PHE A 16 -7.79 -11.71 0.30
C PHE A 16 -7.48 -11.80 -1.18
N TRP A 17 -8.56 -11.85 -1.97
CA TRP A 17 -8.48 -11.81 -3.42
C TRP A 17 -8.59 -10.39 -3.94
N ILE A 18 -7.84 -10.12 -5.02
CA ILE A 18 -7.97 -8.93 -5.84
C ILE A 18 -8.69 -9.34 -7.12
N GLU A 19 -9.78 -8.65 -7.42
CA GLU A 19 -10.63 -8.91 -8.57
C GLU A 19 -10.39 -7.84 -9.65
N ASP A 20 -10.52 -8.23 -10.91
CA ASP A 20 -10.51 -7.28 -12.02
C ASP A 20 -11.89 -6.62 -12.21
N GLU A 21 -12.02 -5.80 -13.24
CA GLU A 21 -13.27 -5.10 -13.58
C GLU A 21 -14.41 -6.03 -14.03
N ASN A 22 -14.13 -7.29 -14.34
CA ASN A 22 -15.11 -8.32 -14.67
C ASN A 22 -15.55 -9.13 -13.44
N GLY A 23 -14.89 -8.94 -12.29
CA GLY A 23 -15.09 -9.70 -11.08
C GLY A 23 -14.29 -11.02 -11.04
N ASP A 24 -13.33 -11.19 -11.95
CA ASP A 24 -12.45 -12.33 -11.95
C ASP A 24 -11.33 -12.16 -10.94
N ARG A 25 -11.06 -13.21 -10.15
CA ARG A 25 -9.98 -13.22 -9.17
C ARG A 25 -8.63 -13.37 -9.87
N VAL A 26 -7.84 -12.31 -9.86
CA VAL A 26 -6.59 -12.24 -10.63
C VAL A 26 -5.34 -12.28 -9.75
N PHE A 27 -5.44 -11.77 -8.50
CA PHE A 27 -4.37 -11.85 -7.54
C PHE A 27 -4.89 -12.27 -6.17
N PHE A 28 -4.00 -12.89 -5.40
CA PHE A 28 -4.23 -13.27 -4.01
C PHE A 28 -3.13 -12.69 -3.13
N VAL A 29 -3.49 -11.99 -2.07
CA VAL A 29 -2.55 -11.52 -1.06
C VAL A 29 -2.59 -12.47 0.12
N ASP A 30 -1.43 -13.06 0.42
CA ASP A 30 -1.19 -13.94 1.57
C ASP A 30 -0.41 -13.14 2.63
N GLY A 31 -1.06 -12.85 3.75
CA GLY A 31 -0.48 -12.13 4.89
C GLY A 31 0.18 -13.08 5.88
N ARG A 32 1.50 -13.23 5.84
CA ARG A 32 2.24 -14.05 6.80
C ARG A 32 2.48 -13.31 8.10
N ALA A 33 1.56 -13.43 9.05
CA ALA A 33 1.62 -12.79 10.36
C ALA A 33 2.72 -13.34 11.30
N MET A 34 3.39 -14.42 10.93
CA MET A 34 4.33 -15.14 11.83
C MET A 34 5.82 -14.84 11.60
N SER A 35 6.19 -13.90 10.75
CA SER A 35 7.58 -13.50 10.61
C SER A 35 7.90 -12.32 11.51
N LEU A 36 9.15 -12.24 12.00
CA LEU A 36 9.70 -11.06 12.70
C LEU A 36 9.62 -9.78 11.85
N ARG A 37 9.33 -9.92 10.56
CA ARG A 37 9.07 -8.86 9.59
C ARG A 37 7.69 -9.07 9.03
N GLU A 38 6.91 -8.02 9.02
CA GLU A 38 5.65 -7.97 8.32
C GLU A 38 5.90 -8.25 6.83
N THR A 39 5.29 -9.33 6.33
CA THR A 39 5.53 -9.83 4.97
C THR A 39 4.20 -10.19 4.33
N PHE A 40 3.99 -9.73 3.09
CA PHE A 40 2.83 -10.07 2.26
C PHE A 40 3.32 -10.66 0.94
N GLU A 41 2.72 -11.75 0.50
CA GLU A 41 2.98 -12.33 -0.81
C GLU A 41 1.82 -12.01 -1.75
N LEU A 42 2.10 -11.34 -2.87
CA LEU A 42 1.14 -11.16 -3.94
C LEU A 42 1.34 -12.29 -4.94
N ARG A 43 0.31 -13.14 -5.05
CA ARG A 43 0.28 -14.30 -5.94
C ARG A 43 -0.70 -14.06 -7.08
N ASP A 44 -0.41 -14.57 -8.25
CA ASP A 44 -1.37 -14.58 -9.36
C ASP A 44 -2.41 -15.71 -9.19
N ALA A 45 -3.38 -15.77 -10.13
CA ALA A 45 -4.44 -16.78 -10.10
C ALA A 45 -3.94 -18.23 -10.22
N SER A 46 -2.72 -18.45 -10.73
CA SER A 46 -2.07 -19.77 -10.77
C SER A 46 -1.43 -20.17 -9.43
N GLY A 47 -1.34 -19.21 -8.47
CA GLY A 47 -0.66 -19.36 -7.20
C GLY A 47 0.83 -19.03 -7.23
N ALA A 48 1.37 -18.58 -8.38
CA ALA A 48 2.74 -18.16 -8.50
C ALA A 48 2.96 -16.82 -7.78
N ILE A 49 4.03 -16.72 -6.97
CA ILE A 49 4.41 -15.47 -6.31
C ILE A 49 4.89 -14.50 -7.39
N ARG A 50 4.23 -13.34 -7.47
CA ARG A 50 4.61 -12.25 -8.37
C ARG A 50 5.56 -11.30 -7.68
N VAL A 51 5.23 -10.88 -6.46
CA VAL A 51 6.09 -10.06 -5.62
C VAL A 51 5.88 -10.37 -4.15
N ILE A 52 6.88 -10.03 -3.33
CA ILE A 52 6.86 -10.11 -1.88
C ILE A 52 7.05 -8.70 -1.33
N ILE A 53 6.16 -8.27 -0.45
CA ILE A 53 6.22 -6.97 0.22
C ILE A 53 6.75 -7.19 1.62
N ARG A 54 7.80 -6.47 2.03
CA ARG A 54 8.43 -6.60 3.35
C ARG A 54 8.69 -5.26 4.01
N LYS A 55 8.38 -5.18 5.30
CA LYS A 55 8.72 -4.02 6.10
C LYS A 55 10.21 -4.00 6.46
N LYS A 56 10.86 -2.85 6.29
CA LYS A 56 12.24 -2.60 6.75
C LYS A 56 12.29 -2.37 8.26
N LEU A 57 13.01 -3.22 9.01
CA LEU A 57 13.08 -3.13 10.49
C LEU A 57 13.93 -1.95 11.00
N PHE A 58 14.94 -1.51 10.27
CA PHE A 58 15.92 -0.52 10.74
C PHE A 58 15.90 0.76 9.91
N ALA A 59 14.75 1.10 9.32
CA ALA A 59 14.58 2.34 8.62
C ALA A 59 14.16 3.46 9.59
N LEU A 60 14.68 4.69 9.38
CA LEU A 60 14.29 5.88 10.16
C LEU A 60 12.81 6.25 9.97
N ARG A 61 12.17 5.73 8.94
CA ARG A 61 10.74 5.88 8.63
C ARG A 61 10.16 4.54 8.25
N ASP A 62 8.86 4.41 8.37
CA ASP A 62 8.16 3.25 7.87
C ASP A 62 8.44 3.09 6.37
N THR A 63 9.18 2.05 6.05
CA THR A 63 9.67 1.78 4.70
C THR A 63 9.34 0.35 4.36
N MET A 64 8.84 0.12 3.17
CA MET A 64 8.55 -1.21 2.66
C MET A 64 9.33 -1.47 1.37
N ASP A 65 9.91 -2.66 1.27
CA ASP A 65 10.52 -3.16 0.05
C ASP A 65 9.54 -4.09 -0.68
N ILE A 66 9.55 -4.00 -1.99
CA ILE A 66 8.86 -4.91 -2.91
C ILE A 66 9.95 -5.71 -3.59
N GLU A 67 9.89 -7.03 -3.46
CA GLU A 67 10.88 -7.98 -3.95
C GLU A 67 10.24 -8.92 -4.98
N ASP A 68 11.00 -9.36 -5.94
CA ASP A 68 10.69 -10.49 -6.82
C ASP A 68 11.69 -11.64 -6.59
N GLY A 69 11.77 -12.59 -7.53
CA GLY A 69 12.71 -13.70 -7.44
C GLY A 69 14.18 -13.30 -7.49
N ASP A 70 14.49 -12.12 -8.01
CA ASP A 70 15.86 -11.61 -8.25
C ASP A 70 16.30 -10.59 -7.18
N GLY A 71 15.38 -10.07 -6.38
CA GLY A 71 15.67 -9.14 -5.28
C GLY A 71 14.70 -7.97 -5.15
N VAL A 72 15.18 -6.86 -4.55
CA VAL A 72 14.34 -5.66 -4.34
C VAL A 72 14.15 -4.94 -5.68
N ILE A 73 12.90 -4.87 -6.14
CA ILE A 73 12.51 -4.17 -7.37
C ILE A 73 11.99 -2.76 -7.10
N ALA A 74 11.48 -2.50 -5.89
CA ALA A 74 11.05 -1.17 -5.48
C ALA A 74 11.13 -1.00 -3.97
N THR A 75 11.32 0.24 -3.52
CA THR A 75 11.26 0.65 -2.12
C THR A 75 10.27 1.80 -1.99
N VAL A 76 9.28 1.65 -1.11
CA VAL A 76 8.23 2.65 -0.82
C VAL A 76 8.46 3.26 0.55
N ARG A 77 8.45 4.59 0.63
CA ARG A 77 8.62 5.35 1.88
C ARG A 77 7.83 6.65 1.87
N PRO A 78 7.42 7.17 3.04
CA PRO A 78 6.85 8.51 3.14
C PRO A 78 7.88 9.57 2.70
N ALA A 79 7.46 10.55 1.91
CA ALA A 79 8.31 11.70 1.55
C ALA A 79 8.52 12.63 2.74
N PHE A 80 9.61 13.41 2.72
CA PHE A 80 9.85 14.45 3.72
C PHE A 80 8.90 15.61 3.49
N PHE A 81 8.15 15.98 4.53
CA PHE A 81 7.35 17.19 4.65
C PHE A 81 6.35 17.49 3.52
N SER A 82 5.10 17.13 3.77
CA SER A 82 3.97 17.85 3.19
C SER A 82 2.87 18.01 4.25
N PRO A 83 2.62 19.22 4.75
CA PRO A 83 1.59 19.42 5.79
C PRO A 83 0.16 19.31 5.25
N ILE A 84 -0.05 19.30 3.93
CA ILE A 84 -1.37 19.40 3.30
C ILE A 84 -1.71 18.17 2.44
N ARG A 85 -0.72 17.52 1.84
CA ARG A 85 -0.92 16.30 1.03
C ARG A 85 0.07 15.24 1.47
N HIS A 86 -0.44 14.04 1.68
CA HIS A 86 0.42 12.90 1.90
C HIS A 86 1.15 12.56 0.59
N ARG A 87 2.44 12.31 0.70
CA ARG A 87 3.29 12.00 -0.44
C ARG A 87 4.16 10.80 -0.09
N TYR A 88 4.27 9.85 -0.99
CA TYR A 88 5.20 8.73 -0.90
C TYR A 88 6.15 8.75 -2.08
N GLU A 89 7.38 8.39 -1.81
CA GLU A 89 8.40 8.17 -2.81
C GLU A 89 8.57 6.66 -3.03
N VAL A 90 8.60 6.25 -4.29
CA VAL A 90 8.93 4.90 -4.70
C VAL A 90 10.21 4.97 -5.51
N THR A 91 11.24 4.26 -5.07
CA THR A 91 12.50 4.13 -5.80
C THR A 91 12.55 2.74 -6.41
N LEU A 92 12.67 2.65 -7.74
CA LEU A 92 12.78 1.39 -8.47
C LEU A 92 14.22 0.89 -8.49
N ALA A 93 14.42 -0.39 -8.81
CA ALA A 93 15.74 -1.03 -8.87
C ALA A 93 16.69 -0.39 -9.89
N ASP A 94 16.15 0.16 -10.98
CA ASP A 94 16.91 0.88 -12.01
C ASP A 94 17.27 2.31 -11.60
N GLY A 95 16.87 2.76 -10.41
CA GLY A 95 17.08 4.10 -9.89
C GLY A 95 16.03 5.12 -10.32
N SER A 96 15.08 4.76 -11.17
CA SER A 96 13.94 5.62 -11.51
C SER A 96 13.01 5.80 -10.31
N ARG A 97 12.18 6.85 -10.34
CA ARG A 97 11.32 7.21 -9.22
C ARG A 97 9.88 7.39 -9.64
N LEU A 98 8.99 6.86 -8.78
CA LEU A 98 7.59 7.20 -8.83
C LEU A 98 7.25 8.05 -7.61
N GLU A 99 6.27 8.91 -7.78
CA GLU A 99 5.70 9.71 -6.70
C GLU A 99 4.22 9.36 -6.55
N ALA A 100 3.80 9.01 -5.35
CA ALA A 100 2.39 8.86 -5.02
C ALA A 100 1.95 10.09 -4.22
N THR A 101 0.98 10.83 -4.75
CA THR A 101 0.43 12.03 -4.10
C THR A 101 -1.07 11.86 -3.93
N GLY A 102 -1.60 12.12 -2.74
CA GLY A 102 -3.01 11.95 -2.52
C GLY A 102 -3.52 12.35 -1.14
N ASN A 103 -4.72 11.90 -0.84
CA ASN A 103 -5.43 12.17 0.39
C ASN A 103 -6.01 10.87 0.96
N PHE A 104 -5.70 10.58 2.22
CA PHE A 104 -6.23 9.39 2.91
C PHE A 104 -7.72 9.50 3.24
N ALA A 105 -8.22 10.70 3.51
CA ALA A 105 -9.63 10.88 3.84
C ALA A 105 -10.53 10.44 2.68
N ASP A 106 -10.11 10.75 1.45
CA ASP A 106 -10.83 10.40 0.24
C ASP A 106 -10.31 9.08 -0.38
N LYS A 107 -9.18 8.56 0.13
CA LYS A 107 -8.43 7.44 -0.46
C LYS A 107 -8.28 7.60 -1.98
N ASP A 108 -7.81 8.76 -2.39
CA ASP A 108 -7.58 9.10 -3.78
C ASP A 108 -6.11 9.48 -3.95
N TRP A 109 -5.38 8.64 -4.72
CA TRP A 109 -3.94 8.74 -4.93
C TRP A 109 -3.62 8.67 -6.42
N GLU A 110 -2.71 9.51 -6.84
CA GLU A 110 -2.11 9.45 -8.18
C GLU A 110 -0.65 9.02 -8.06
N LEU A 111 -0.28 8.00 -8.83
CA LEU A 111 1.09 7.56 -8.99
C LEU A 111 1.62 8.12 -10.30
N THR A 112 2.72 8.87 -10.21
CA THR A 112 3.34 9.49 -11.39
C THR A 112 4.82 9.12 -11.50
N SER A 113 5.30 8.97 -12.72
CA SER A 113 6.70 8.83 -13.08
C SER A 113 7.08 9.97 -14.03
N ASP A 114 7.99 10.85 -13.63
CA ASP A 114 8.39 12.02 -14.41
C ASP A 114 7.20 12.85 -14.93
N GLY A 115 6.17 13.00 -14.08
CA GLY A 115 4.94 13.73 -14.41
C GLY A 115 3.92 12.95 -15.26
N ARG A 116 4.24 11.74 -15.72
CA ARG A 116 3.31 10.85 -16.42
C ARG A 116 2.54 10.00 -15.41
N LEU A 117 1.22 9.97 -15.52
CA LEU A 117 0.38 9.12 -14.69
C LEU A 117 0.63 7.64 -15.03
N VAL A 118 1.05 6.85 -14.04
CA VAL A 118 1.30 5.40 -14.17
C VAL A 118 0.29 4.55 -13.41
N GLY A 119 -0.42 5.15 -12.47
CA GLY A 119 -1.48 4.46 -11.71
C GLY A 119 -2.33 5.43 -10.89
N ARG A 120 -3.49 4.95 -10.46
CA ARG A 120 -4.38 5.67 -9.56
C ARG A 120 -5.01 4.71 -8.57
N ILE A 121 -5.16 5.15 -7.32
CA ILE A 121 -5.87 4.42 -6.28
C ILE A 121 -7.07 5.27 -5.90
N SER A 122 -8.29 4.73 -5.92
CA SER A 122 -9.48 5.52 -5.56
C SER A 122 -10.59 4.67 -4.94
N ARG A 123 -11.19 5.19 -3.87
CA ARG A 123 -12.44 4.64 -3.29
C ARG A 123 -13.67 4.95 -4.14
N GLN A 124 -13.62 6.00 -4.94
CA GLN A 124 -14.81 6.52 -5.61
C GLN A 124 -15.36 5.58 -6.69
N TRP A 125 -14.55 4.62 -7.16
CA TRP A 125 -14.95 3.73 -8.26
C TRP A 125 -15.88 2.60 -7.83
N PHE A 126 -15.92 2.29 -6.54
CA PHE A 126 -16.74 1.21 -6.03
C PHE A 126 -17.59 1.67 -4.85
N ARG A 127 -18.91 1.45 -4.96
CA ARG A 127 -19.87 1.75 -3.88
C ARG A 127 -19.91 0.69 -2.78
N ILE A 128 -18.93 -0.19 -2.78
CA ILE A 128 -18.82 -1.29 -1.81
C ILE A 128 -18.02 -0.77 -0.62
N ARG A 129 -18.57 -0.93 0.57
CA ARG A 129 -17.92 -0.56 1.84
C ARG A 129 -16.60 -1.34 1.98
N ASP A 130 -15.55 -0.66 2.44
CA ASP A 130 -14.26 -1.25 2.73
C ASP A 130 -13.53 -1.84 1.49
N THR A 131 -13.64 -1.15 0.36
CA THR A 131 -12.91 -1.46 -0.88
C THR A 131 -12.36 -0.21 -1.54
N TYR A 132 -11.24 -0.35 -2.26
CA TYR A 132 -10.74 0.69 -3.15
C TYR A 132 -10.32 0.08 -4.49
N GLY A 133 -10.31 0.91 -5.52
CA GLY A 133 -9.85 0.52 -6.85
C GLY A 133 -8.41 0.92 -7.07
N VAL A 134 -7.66 0.07 -7.78
CA VAL A 134 -6.35 0.40 -8.32
C VAL A 134 -6.44 0.39 -9.83
N GLU A 135 -6.18 1.52 -10.47
CA GLU A 135 -6.05 1.63 -11.93
C GLU A 135 -4.57 1.60 -12.29
N VAL A 136 -4.22 0.71 -13.19
CA VAL A 136 -2.86 0.56 -13.72
C VAL A 136 -2.81 1.16 -15.11
N GLY A 137 -1.83 2.04 -15.33
CA GLY A 137 -1.60 2.69 -16.61
C GLY A 137 -1.18 1.70 -17.70
N PRO A 138 -1.37 2.05 -18.98
CA PRO A 138 -0.96 1.19 -20.09
C PRO A 138 0.55 0.95 -20.08
N GLY A 139 0.94 -0.34 -20.15
CA GLY A 139 2.34 -0.76 -20.21
C GLY A 139 3.06 -0.82 -18.86
N GLU A 140 2.38 -0.51 -17.77
CA GLU A 140 2.91 -0.67 -16.41
C GLU A 140 2.71 -2.11 -15.91
N ASP A 141 3.52 -2.53 -14.93
CA ASP A 141 3.37 -3.83 -14.28
C ASP A 141 2.25 -3.79 -13.24
N ASP A 142 1.21 -4.60 -13.47
CA ASP A 142 0.03 -4.66 -12.61
C ASP A 142 0.38 -5.05 -11.17
N ALA A 143 1.24 -6.07 -11.01
CA ALA A 143 1.64 -6.56 -9.70
C ALA A 143 2.43 -5.51 -8.90
N LEU A 144 3.32 -4.77 -9.58
CA LEU A 144 4.09 -3.69 -8.98
C LEU A 144 3.18 -2.54 -8.51
N ILE A 145 2.29 -2.06 -9.37
CA ILE A 145 1.39 -0.93 -9.02
C ILE A 145 0.44 -1.32 -7.87
N ILE A 146 -0.10 -2.54 -7.90
CA ILE A 146 -0.92 -3.08 -6.80
C ILE A 146 -0.10 -3.17 -5.51
N ALA A 147 1.14 -3.68 -5.57
CA ALA A 147 2.01 -3.79 -4.41
C ALA A 147 2.36 -2.42 -3.82
N ILE A 148 2.58 -1.40 -4.64
CA ILE A 148 2.79 -0.02 -4.19
C ILE A 148 1.55 0.49 -3.44
N ALA A 149 0.34 0.23 -3.96
CA ALA A 149 -0.91 0.61 -3.29
C ALA A 149 -1.03 -0.05 -1.91
N VAL A 150 -0.72 -1.34 -1.80
CA VAL A 150 -0.67 -2.07 -0.53
C VAL A 150 0.36 -1.47 0.43
N CYS A 151 1.56 -1.12 -0.04
CA CYS A 151 2.58 -0.48 0.78
C CYS A 151 2.12 0.86 1.36
N ILE A 152 1.52 1.73 0.52
CA ILE A 152 1.03 3.05 0.92
C ILE A 152 0.00 2.92 2.04
N ASP A 153 -0.96 2.04 1.84
CA ASP A 153 -2.03 1.81 2.78
C ASP A 153 -1.48 1.27 4.11
N ARG A 154 -0.58 0.30 4.05
CA ARG A 154 0.05 -0.29 5.25
C ARG A 154 0.91 0.69 6.03
N ILE A 155 1.74 1.50 5.37
CA ILE A 155 2.54 2.53 6.01
C ILE A 155 1.64 3.54 6.73
N HIS A 156 0.55 3.94 6.09
CA HIS A 156 -0.40 4.87 6.69
C HIS A 156 -1.03 4.34 7.97
N GLU A 157 -1.47 3.09 7.98
CA GLU A 157 -2.03 2.47 9.19
C GLU A 157 -1.03 2.40 10.34
N ASP A 158 0.22 2.07 10.04
CA ASP A 158 1.28 2.05 11.03
C ASP A 158 1.52 3.45 11.62
N GLU A 159 1.47 4.49 10.80
CA GLU A 159 1.58 5.87 11.25
C GLU A 159 0.39 6.29 12.13
N GLU A 160 -0.82 5.91 11.76
CA GLU A 160 -2.01 6.20 12.56
C GLU A 160 -1.99 5.46 13.91
N ARG A 161 -1.62 4.20 13.92
CA ARG A 161 -1.47 3.41 15.15
C ARG A 161 -0.48 4.07 16.11
N LYS A 162 0.70 4.47 15.62
CA LYS A 162 1.72 5.18 16.40
C LYS A 162 1.22 6.51 16.95
N ARG A 163 0.44 7.28 16.19
CA ARG A 163 -0.18 8.54 16.66
C ARG A 163 -1.19 8.30 17.78
N HIS A 164 -1.98 7.22 17.69
CA HIS A 164 -2.93 6.87 18.74
C HIS A 164 -2.24 6.42 20.02
N GLU A 165 -1.16 5.66 19.93
CA GLU A 165 -0.36 5.20 21.08
C GLU A 165 0.37 6.35 21.77
N GLN A 166 0.75 7.41 21.05
CA GLN A 166 1.43 8.61 21.58
C GLN A 166 0.48 9.66 22.15
N ARG A 167 -0.83 9.50 22.07
CA ARG A 167 -1.77 10.39 22.77
C ARG A 167 -1.70 10.08 24.27
N PRO A 168 -1.18 11.01 25.12
CA PRO A 168 -1.20 10.80 26.56
C PRO A 168 -2.66 10.69 27.00
N PHE A 169 -2.93 9.74 27.86
CA PHE A 169 -4.18 9.66 28.61
C PHE A 169 -4.43 11.03 29.23
N GLY A 170 -5.34 11.81 28.67
CA GLY A 170 -5.82 13.04 29.26
C GLY A 170 -6.45 12.70 30.60
N GLY A 171 -5.67 12.87 31.66
CA GLY A 171 -6.12 12.68 33.03
C GLY A 171 -7.29 13.60 33.30
N GLY A 172 -8.48 13.02 33.44
CA GLY A 172 -9.59 13.66 34.10
C GLY A 172 -9.29 13.76 35.58
N PHE A 173 -8.67 14.84 36.01
CA PHE A 173 -8.75 15.25 37.41
C PHE A 173 -10.10 15.92 37.58
N GLY A 174 -11.04 15.18 38.17
CA GLY A 174 -12.23 15.72 38.77
C GLY A 174 -11.81 16.70 39.87
N GLN A 175 -12.32 17.89 39.80
CA GLN A 175 -12.34 18.81 40.93
C GLN A 175 -13.65 18.55 41.69
N PHE A 176 -13.45 18.36 42.98
CA PHE A 176 -14.50 18.40 43.99
C PHE A 176 -15.08 19.81 44.11
#